data_d7dd8159626daff04eb32e9319f5d2c6
#
_entry.id   d7dd8159626daff04eb32e9319f5d2c6
#
_cell.length_a   1.000
_cell.length_b   1.000
_cell.length_c   1.000
_cell.angle_alpha   90.00
_cell.angle_beta   90.00
_cell.angle_gamma   90.00
#
_symmetry.space_group_name_H-M   'P 1'
#
loop_
_entity.id
_entity.type
_entity.pdbx_description
1 polymer ?
#
loop_
_entity_poly.entity_id
_entity_poly.type
_entity_poly.pdbx_seq_one_letter_code
_entity_poly.pdbx_strand_id
1 'polypeptide(L)'
;MVATSLDGYIAGPNGEADWIIMDQEIDFDGFFAQFDTFLLGRRTFEPMARAKNAGMPGVRTFVVSQTLEQRDHPNVTILGEGWEKTVSALREEEGKDIWLFGGGMLFRSLLDIGLVDTVEVGIMPVLIGDGIPLLPPPAIRAELQLTSHRVYKSGIVGLEYAVKHTPPKKGLQPTKARRRSSPKKSTRLRR
;
A
#
# COMPACT_ATOMS: atom_id res chain seq x y z
N MET A 1 5.85 -8.65 4.12
CA MET A 1 4.90 -8.86 5.26
C MET A 1 4.64 -7.54 5.95
N VAL A 2 3.40 -7.30 6.38
CA VAL A 2 3.02 -6.17 7.21
C VAL A 2 2.28 -6.67 8.46
N ALA A 3 2.56 -6.10 9.64
CA ALA A 3 1.79 -6.38 10.84
C ALA A 3 0.44 -5.67 10.78
N THR A 4 -0.63 -6.38 11.13
CA THR A 4 -1.97 -5.81 11.24
C THR A 4 -2.62 -6.21 12.55
N SER A 5 -3.48 -5.34 13.12
CA SER A 5 -4.42 -5.77 14.14
C SER A 5 -5.49 -6.69 13.53
N LEU A 6 -6.23 -7.42 14.36
CA LEU A 6 -7.31 -8.30 13.88
C LEU A 6 -8.44 -7.50 13.20
N ASP A 7 -8.63 -6.24 13.56
CA ASP A 7 -9.58 -5.30 12.94
C ASP A 7 -9.00 -4.49 11.78
N GLY A 8 -7.79 -4.86 11.28
CA GLY A 8 -7.26 -4.42 9.98
C GLY A 8 -6.49 -3.12 9.96
N TYR A 9 -5.98 -2.66 11.09
CA TYR A 9 -5.11 -1.49 11.18
C TYR A 9 -3.63 -1.87 11.15
N ILE A 10 -2.78 -1.00 10.58
CA ILE A 10 -1.33 -1.16 10.51
C ILE A 10 -0.59 -0.27 11.51
N ALA A 11 -1.28 0.66 12.12
CA ALA A 11 -0.78 1.53 13.20
C ALA A 11 -1.97 2.14 13.93
N GLY A 12 -1.76 2.65 15.13
CA GLY A 12 -2.72 3.50 15.84
C GLY A 12 -2.94 4.84 15.13
N PRO A 13 -3.86 5.70 15.63
CA PRO A 13 -4.24 6.97 14.97
C PRO A 13 -3.07 7.95 14.83
N ASN A 14 -2.09 7.93 15.73
CA ASN A 14 -0.90 8.77 15.65
C ASN A 14 0.35 8.01 15.15
N GLY A 15 0.18 6.78 14.65
CA GLY A 15 1.27 5.94 14.16
C GLY A 15 1.86 4.99 15.20
N GLU A 16 1.17 4.75 16.31
CA GLU A 16 1.59 3.83 17.36
C GLU A 16 1.67 2.39 16.82
N ALA A 17 2.71 1.67 17.24
CA ALA A 17 2.98 0.30 16.81
C ALA A 17 3.45 -0.60 17.98
N ASP A 18 3.21 -0.18 19.22
CA ASP A 18 3.61 -0.84 20.46
C ASP A 18 2.87 -2.17 20.72
N TRP A 19 1.77 -2.39 20.02
CA TRP A 19 0.99 -3.62 20.02
C TRP A 19 1.57 -4.73 19.13
N ILE A 20 2.60 -4.44 18.32
CA ILE A 20 3.23 -5.41 17.43
C ILE A 20 4.10 -6.37 18.25
N ILE A 21 3.77 -7.65 18.20
CA ILE A 21 4.54 -8.70 18.85
C ILE A 21 5.70 -9.13 17.94
N MET A 22 6.91 -9.16 18.49
CA MET A 22 8.08 -9.71 17.82
C MET A 22 8.22 -11.17 18.23
N ASP A 23 7.77 -12.10 17.39
CA ASP A 23 7.89 -13.54 17.64
C ASP A 23 9.23 -14.08 17.13
N GLN A 24 9.95 -14.80 17.99
CA GLN A 24 11.28 -15.37 17.65
C GLN A 24 11.21 -16.51 16.62
N GLU A 25 10.03 -17.08 16.40
CA GLU A 25 9.84 -18.12 15.37
C GLU A 25 9.70 -17.51 13.95
N ILE A 26 9.62 -16.17 13.83
CA ILE A 26 9.62 -15.48 12.53
C ILE A 26 11.07 -15.36 12.05
N ASP A 27 11.37 -15.99 10.94
CA ASP A 27 12.68 -15.88 10.26
C ASP A 27 12.76 -14.55 9.51
N PHE A 28 13.11 -13.48 10.23
CA PHE A 28 13.28 -12.15 9.63
C PHE A 28 14.47 -12.10 8.69
N ASP A 29 15.55 -12.82 8.94
CA ASP A 29 16.74 -12.82 8.06
C ASP A 29 16.41 -13.46 6.72
N GLY A 30 15.73 -14.62 6.72
CA GLY A 30 15.23 -15.26 5.52
C GLY A 30 14.19 -14.41 4.78
N PHE A 31 13.34 -13.69 5.52
CA PHE A 31 12.40 -12.75 4.94
C PHE A 31 13.10 -11.59 4.23
N PHE A 32 14.02 -10.89 4.91
CA PHE A 32 14.74 -9.77 4.31
C PHE A 32 15.64 -10.17 3.14
N ALA A 33 16.17 -11.38 3.15
CA ALA A 33 17.01 -11.90 2.07
C ALA A 33 16.27 -12.02 0.71
N GLN A 34 14.95 -11.97 0.69
CA GLN A 34 14.13 -12.05 -0.53
C GLN A 34 14.11 -10.75 -1.32
N PHE A 35 14.51 -9.62 -0.71
CA PHE A 35 14.36 -8.29 -1.28
C PHE A 35 15.72 -7.63 -1.53
N ASP A 36 15.81 -6.87 -2.60
CA ASP A 36 16.93 -5.95 -2.89
C ASP A 36 16.47 -4.49 -3.02
N THR A 37 15.18 -4.27 -2.97
CA THR A 37 14.57 -2.96 -3.17
C THR A 37 13.46 -2.71 -2.16
N PHE A 38 13.51 -1.55 -1.50
CA PHE A 38 12.45 -1.05 -0.62
C PHE A 38 11.71 0.08 -1.28
N LEU A 39 10.41 0.06 -1.16
CA LEU A 39 9.52 1.13 -1.60
C LEU A 39 8.71 1.65 -0.40
N LEU A 40 8.80 2.95 -0.13
CA LEU A 40 8.14 3.59 1.00
C LEU A 40 7.35 4.82 0.55
N GLY A 41 6.27 5.10 1.27
CA GLY A 41 5.64 6.42 1.23
C GLY A 41 6.29 7.38 2.23
N ARG A 42 6.20 8.69 1.97
CA ARG A 42 6.77 9.76 2.80
C ARG A 42 6.49 9.58 4.30
N ARG A 43 5.22 9.35 4.68
CA ARG A 43 4.82 9.25 6.09
C ARG A 43 5.46 8.07 6.83
N THR A 44 5.81 7.01 6.13
CA THR A 44 6.55 5.87 6.68
C THR A 44 8.04 6.19 6.76
N PHE A 45 8.58 6.88 5.75
CA PHE A 45 9.99 7.22 5.66
C PHE A 45 10.43 8.26 6.69
N GLU A 46 9.66 9.35 6.90
CA GLU A 46 10.08 10.45 7.77
C GLU A 46 10.43 10.06 9.21
N PRO A 47 9.64 9.19 9.92
CA PRO A 47 10.03 8.69 11.23
C PRO A 47 11.32 7.86 11.22
N MET A 48 11.50 7.02 10.19
CA MET A 48 12.71 6.20 10.02
C MET A 48 13.94 7.07 9.79
N ALA A 49 13.83 8.09 8.95
CA ALA A 49 14.91 9.04 8.69
C ALA A 49 15.33 9.81 9.95
N ARG A 50 14.36 10.23 10.78
CA ARG A 50 14.63 10.86 12.09
C ARG A 50 15.35 9.92 13.05
N ALA A 51 15.01 8.64 13.03
CA ALA A 51 15.68 7.61 13.84
C ALA A 51 17.03 7.15 13.25
N LYS A 52 17.51 7.78 12.16
CA LYS A 52 18.71 7.39 11.40
C LYS A 52 18.67 5.97 10.82
N ASN A 53 17.49 5.41 10.65
CA ASN A 53 17.24 4.08 10.08
C ASN A 53 16.61 4.20 8.67
N ALA A 54 17.04 5.16 7.87
CA ALA A 54 16.46 5.52 6.58
C ALA A 54 16.81 4.56 5.43
N GLY A 55 17.06 3.29 5.70
CA GLY A 55 17.34 2.26 4.71
C GLY A 55 18.09 1.09 5.32
N MET A 56 18.15 -0.01 4.61
CA MET A 56 18.97 -1.17 4.98
C MET A 56 20.25 -1.18 4.13
N PRO A 57 21.43 -1.46 4.72
CA PRO A 57 22.67 -1.59 3.96
C PRO A 57 22.52 -2.61 2.83
N GLY A 58 22.93 -2.24 1.62
CA GLY A 58 22.87 -3.11 0.45
C GLY A 58 21.51 -3.22 -0.22
N VAL A 59 20.47 -2.51 0.27
CA VAL A 59 19.13 -2.50 -0.30
C VAL A 59 18.83 -1.13 -0.90
N ARG A 60 18.41 -1.08 -2.16
CA ARG A 60 17.96 0.16 -2.81
C ARG A 60 16.69 0.65 -2.15
N THR A 61 16.64 1.91 -1.77
CA THR A 61 15.47 2.48 -1.11
C THR A 61 14.87 3.60 -1.93
N PHE A 62 13.61 3.47 -2.28
CA PHE A 62 12.83 4.46 -3.02
C PHE A 62 11.71 5.01 -2.14
N VAL A 63 11.55 6.33 -2.15
CA VAL A 63 10.53 7.02 -1.35
C VAL A 63 9.61 7.81 -2.25
N VAL A 64 8.35 7.43 -2.30
CA VAL A 64 7.34 8.17 -3.07
C VAL A 64 6.90 9.40 -2.29
N SER A 65 7.22 10.58 -2.82
CA SER A 65 6.91 11.88 -2.21
C SER A 65 6.90 13.00 -3.24
N GLN A 66 5.92 13.90 -3.14
CA GLN A 66 5.88 15.14 -3.92
C GLN A 66 6.47 16.35 -3.17
N THR A 67 6.90 16.18 -1.93
CA THR A 67 7.34 17.27 -1.05
C THR A 67 8.73 17.12 -0.47
N LEU A 68 9.30 15.91 -0.49
CA LEU A 68 10.69 15.67 -0.09
C LEU A 68 11.62 16.02 -1.25
N GLU A 69 12.75 16.63 -0.93
CA GLU A 69 13.77 16.99 -1.91
C GLU A 69 14.94 16.00 -1.86
N GLN A 70 15.41 15.56 -3.03
CA GLN A 70 16.50 14.57 -3.16
C GLN A 70 17.78 15.02 -2.43
N ARG A 71 18.10 16.33 -2.46
CA ARG A 71 19.30 16.87 -1.82
C ARG A 71 19.37 16.64 -0.30
N ASP A 72 18.22 16.53 0.37
CA ASP A 72 18.13 16.36 1.81
C ASP A 72 18.22 14.88 2.23
N HIS A 73 18.17 13.97 1.25
CA HIS A 73 18.10 12.52 1.47
C HIS A 73 19.03 11.76 0.51
N PRO A 74 20.37 11.92 0.62
CA PRO A 74 21.34 11.38 -0.36
C PRO A 74 21.39 9.84 -0.40
N ASN A 75 20.94 9.17 0.67
CA ASN A 75 21.03 7.70 0.81
C ASN A 75 19.79 6.95 0.27
N VAL A 76 18.81 7.66 -0.24
CA VAL A 76 17.59 7.09 -0.82
C VAL A 76 17.24 7.81 -2.11
N THR A 77 16.41 7.22 -2.95
CA THR A 77 15.90 7.87 -4.17
C THR A 77 14.50 8.39 -3.92
N ILE A 78 14.31 9.71 -4.07
CA ILE A 78 12.98 10.34 -3.97
C ILE A 78 12.29 10.26 -5.32
N LEU A 79 11.11 9.66 -5.33
CA LEU A 79 10.25 9.56 -6.50
C LEU A 79 9.11 10.59 -6.42
N GLY A 80 9.16 11.58 -7.29
CA GLY A 80 8.17 12.63 -7.42
C GLY A 80 7.05 12.29 -8.41
N GLU A 81 6.64 13.27 -9.22
CA GLU A 81 5.62 13.10 -10.24
C GLU A 81 6.00 11.99 -11.25
N GLY A 82 5.02 11.15 -11.60
CA GLY A 82 5.23 10.03 -12.54
C GLY A 82 5.97 8.83 -11.93
N TRP A 83 6.03 8.74 -10.60
CA TRP A 83 6.66 7.64 -9.86
C TRP A 83 6.16 6.26 -10.29
N GLU A 84 4.93 6.16 -10.78
CA GLU A 84 4.29 4.91 -11.23
C GLU A 84 5.10 4.26 -12.36
N LYS A 85 5.61 5.08 -13.29
CA LYS A 85 6.45 4.60 -14.41
C LYS A 85 7.78 4.05 -13.90
N THR A 86 8.37 4.73 -12.92
CA THR A 86 9.63 4.27 -12.33
C THR A 86 9.44 2.96 -11.58
N VAL A 87 8.38 2.84 -10.78
CA VAL A 87 8.09 1.59 -10.06
C VAL A 87 7.76 0.45 -11.04
N SER A 88 7.01 0.73 -12.12
CA SER A 88 6.76 -0.25 -13.16
C SER A 88 8.06 -0.72 -13.86
N ALA A 89 8.99 0.19 -14.11
CA ALA A 89 10.29 -0.15 -14.69
C ALA A 89 11.15 -0.98 -13.73
N LEU A 90 11.19 -0.61 -12.45
CA LEU A 90 11.90 -1.38 -11.42
C LEU A 90 11.43 -2.84 -11.33
N ARG A 91 10.15 -3.08 -11.58
CA ARG A 91 9.56 -4.42 -11.57
C ARG A 91 10.03 -5.29 -12.73
N GLU A 92 10.43 -4.68 -13.84
CA GLU A 92 10.95 -5.38 -15.03
C GLU A 92 12.49 -5.58 -14.98
N GLU A 93 13.19 -5.01 -13.98
CA GLU A 93 14.60 -5.22 -13.78
C GLU A 93 14.89 -6.64 -13.29
N GLU A 94 16.03 -7.20 -13.69
CA GLU A 94 16.55 -8.42 -13.07
C GLU A 94 16.98 -8.14 -11.63
N GLY A 95 16.57 -8.99 -10.69
CA GLY A 95 16.89 -8.81 -9.28
C GLY A 95 16.03 -9.68 -8.38
N LYS A 96 15.95 -9.26 -7.11
CA LYS A 96 15.05 -9.84 -6.11
C LYS A 96 13.72 -9.06 -6.08
N ASP A 97 12.84 -9.47 -5.20
CA ASP A 97 11.55 -8.82 -5.05
C ASP A 97 11.67 -7.39 -4.50
N ILE A 98 10.68 -6.57 -4.79
CA ILE A 98 10.50 -5.23 -4.24
C ILE A 98 9.60 -5.32 -3.01
N TRP A 99 10.12 -4.93 -1.84
CA TRP A 99 9.30 -4.86 -0.65
C TRP A 99 8.63 -3.49 -0.50
N LEU A 100 7.31 -3.48 -0.64
CA LEU A 100 6.50 -2.34 -0.20
C LEU A 100 6.44 -2.32 1.32
N PHE A 101 7.34 -1.55 1.93
CA PHE A 101 7.44 -1.45 3.39
C PHE A 101 6.28 -0.64 4.01
N GLY A 102 5.65 0.23 3.23
CA GLY A 102 4.49 0.98 3.68
C GLY A 102 4.39 2.39 3.07
N GLY A 103 3.34 3.15 3.36
CA GLY A 103 2.16 2.89 4.17
C GLY A 103 0.93 2.60 3.32
N GLY A 104 -0.23 2.50 3.99
CA GLY A 104 -1.49 2.10 3.36
C GLY A 104 -1.90 2.93 2.15
N MET A 105 -1.63 4.23 2.11
CA MET A 105 -1.92 5.08 0.95
C MET A 105 -1.11 4.67 -0.29
N LEU A 106 0.19 4.36 -0.12
CA LEU A 106 1.02 3.89 -1.23
C LEU A 106 0.60 2.49 -1.67
N PHE A 107 0.29 1.61 -0.70
CA PHE A 107 -0.26 0.28 -0.99
C PHE A 107 -1.54 0.38 -1.83
N ARG A 108 -2.49 1.24 -1.44
CA ARG A 108 -3.70 1.49 -2.23
C ARG A 108 -3.37 1.95 -3.64
N SER A 109 -2.49 2.96 -3.80
CA SER A 109 -2.15 3.50 -5.12
C SER A 109 -1.52 2.46 -6.03
N LEU A 110 -0.63 1.60 -5.49
CA LEU A 110 -0.03 0.50 -6.25
C LEU A 110 -1.04 -0.59 -6.61
N LEU A 111 -1.95 -0.91 -5.68
CA LEU A 111 -3.01 -1.88 -5.92
C LEU A 111 -3.97 -1.40 -7.02
N ASP A 112 -4.34 -0.11 -7.01
CA ASP A 112 -5.23 0.52 -7.99
C ASP A 112 -4.68 0.46 -9.42
N ILE A 113 -3.35 0.46 -9.59
CA ILE A 113 -2.68 0.38 -10.90
C ILE A 113 -2.12 -1.02 -11.21
N GLY A 114 -2.41 -2.03 -10.37
CA GLY A 114 -2.04 -3.43 -10.61
C GLY A 114 -0.56 -3.74 -10.41
N LEU A 115 0.15 -3.00 -9.58
CA LEU A 115 1.57 -3.20 -9.26
C LEU A 115 1.79 -3.90 -7.91
N VAL A 116 0.81 -4.62 -7.39
CA VAL A 116 0.95 -5.46 -6.19
C VAL A 116 0.67 -6.91 -6.60
N ASP A 117 1.64 -7.78 -6.44
CA ASP A 117 1.51 -9.21 -6.77
C ASP A 117 1.14 -10.05 -5.56
N THR A 118 1.75 -9.73 -4.40
CA THR A 118 1.58 -10.49 -3.16
C THR A 118 1.20 -9.56 -2.01
N VAL A 119 0.27 -10.00 -1.19
CA VAL A 119 -0.09 -9.36 0.09
C VAL A 119 0.21 -10.35 1.20
N GLU A 120 1.19 -10.00 2.03
CA GLU A 120 1.59 -10.82 3.16
C GLU A 120 1.35 -10.06 4.47
N VAL A 121 0.51 -10.61 5.35
CA VAL A 121 0.11 -10.00 6.62
C VAL A 121 0.39 -10.91 7.81
N GLY A 122 0.93 -10.32 8.87
CA GLY A 122 0.96 -10.93 10.20
C GLY A 122 -0.15 -10.34 11.06
N ILE A 123 -1.23 -11.08 11.27
CA ILE A 123 -2.35 -10.63 12.08
C ILE A 123 -2.00 -10.81 13.55
N MET A 124 -1.87 -9.70 14.27
CA MET A 124 -1.64 -9.69 15.71
C MET A 124 -2.93 -10.01 16.46
N PRO A 125 -2.86 -10.75 17.57
CA PRO A 125 -4.04 -11.11 18.37
C PRO A 125 -4.54 -9.93 19.23
N VAL A 126 -4.87 -8.80 18.57
CA VAL A 126 -5.30 -7.54 19.21
C VAL A 126 -6.35 -6.83 18.36
N LEU A 127 -7.27 -6.16 19.02
CA LEU A 127 -8.20 -5.19 18.43
C LEU A 127 -7.78 -3.81 18.95
N ILE A 128 -7.58 -2.83 18.07
CA ILE A 128 -7.17 -1.48 18.46
C ILE A 128 -8.29 -0.44 18.28
N GLY A 129 -9.34 -0.77 17.53
CA GLY A 129 -10.58 0.00 17.44
C GLY A 129 -10.54 1.23 16.55
N ASP A 130 -9.38 1.87 16.40
CA ASP A 130 -9.14 3.01 15.52
C ASP A 130 -7.67 3.05 15.10
N GLY A 131 -7.37 3.67 13.96
CA GLY A 131 -5.98 3.76 13.48
C GLY A 131 -5.85 3.95 11.99
N ILE A 132 -4.64 3.69 11.50
CA ILE A 132 -4.30 3.74 10.08
C ILE A 132 -4.64 2.38 9.46
N PRO A 133 -5.65 2.28 8.58
CA PRO A 133 -6.03 1.00 8.00
C PRO A 133 -5.00 0.48 6.99
N LEU A 134 -4.91 -0.84 6.84
CA LEU A 134 -4.09 -1.48 5.81
C LEU A 134 -4.45 -0.96 4.41
N LEU A 135 -5.74 -0.87 4.11
CA LEU A 135 -6.25 -0.34 2.84
C LEU A 135 -7.19 0.85 3.09
N PRO A 136 -6.67 2.09 3.06
CA PRO A 136 -7.49 3.29 3.28
C PRO A 136 -8.53 3.52 2.19
N PRO A 137 -9.77 3.91 2.51
CA PRO A 137 -10.77 4.29 1.53
C PRO A 137 -10.44 5.64 0.85
N PRO A 138 -10.98 5.89 -0.39
CA PRO A 138 -11.62 4.92 -1.25
C PRO A 138 -10.61 3.96 -1.86
N ALA A 139 -10.97 2.69 -2.01
CA ALA A 139 -10.10 1.69 -2.62
C ALA A 139 -10.91 0.80 -3.57
N ILE A 140 -10.23 0.26 -4.60
CA ILE A 140 -10.84 -0.75 -5.45
C ILE A 140 -10.95 -2.08 -4.71
N ARG A 141 -11.93 -2.88 -5.11
CA ARG A 141 -12.01 -4.28 -4.69
C ARG A 141 -10.93 -5.08 -5.43
N ALA A 142 -10.05 -5.75 -4.69
CA ALA A 142 -9.13 -6.75 -5.22
C ALA A 142 -9.52 -8.15 -4.72
N GLU A 143 -9.40 -9.15 -5.58
CA GLU A 143 -9.57 -10.54 -5.22
C GLU A 143 -8.22 -11.14 -4.88
N LEU A 144 -8.17 -11.88 -3.78
CA LEU A 144 -6.96 -12.51 -3.27
C LEU A 144 -7.12 -14.03 -3.28
N GLN A 145 -6.01 -14.73 -3.52
CA GLN A 145 -5.94 -16.18 -3.41
C GLN A 145 -4.92 -16.54 -2.34
N LEU A 146 -5.33 -17.22 -1.28
CA LEU A 146 -4.43 -17.68 -0.23
C LEU A 146 -3.40 -18.65 -0.83
N THR A 147 -2.12 -18.35 -0.62
CA THR A 147 -0.98 -19.15 -1.07
C THR A 147 -0.30 -19.85 0.09
N SER A 148 -0.22 -19.19 1.26
CA SER A 148 0.41 -19.75 2.47
C SER A 148 -0.25 -19.22 3.74
N HIS A 149 -0.14 -19.98 4.82
CA HIS A 149 -0.50 -19.52 6.16
C HIS A 149 0.36 -20.18 7.23
N ARG A 150 0.55 -19.47 8.34
CA ARG A 150 1.27 -19.98 9.50
C ARG A 150 0.66 -19.45 10.79
N VAL A 151 0.52 -20.30 11.80
CA VAL A 151 0.09 -19.91 13.14
C VAL A 151 1.30 -20.03 14.07
N TYR A 152 1.58 -18.95 14.79
CA TYR A 152 2.70 -18.87 15.74
C TYR A 152 2.20 -19.06 17.18
N LYS A 153 3.11 -19.49 18.08
CA LYS A 153 2.77 -19.70 19.50
C LYS A 153 2.34 -18.42 20.22
N SER A 154 2.81 -17.27 19.75
CA SER A 154 2.38 -15.94 20.23
C SER A 154 0.92 -15.59 19.92
N GLY A 155 0.25 -16.40 19.09
CA GLY A 155 -1.09 -16.13 18.60
C GLY A 155 -1.12 -15.34 17.29
N ILE A 156 0.04 -14.95 16.74
CA ILE A 156 0.13 -14.33 15.41
C ILE A 156 -0.33 -15.32 14.35
N VAL A 157 -1.10 -14.84 13.38
CA VAL A 157 -1.47 -15.60 12.19
C VAL A 157 -0.87 -14.93 10.97
N GLY A 158 0.15 -15.56 10.38
CA GLY A 158 0.73 -15.15 9.10
C GLY A 158 -0.14 -15.64 7.95
N LEU A 159 -0.45 -14.77 7.01
CA LEU A 159 -1.20 -15.08 5.79
C LEU A 159 -0.49 -14.47 4.60
N GLU A 160 -0.36 -15.27 3.53
CA GLU A 160 0.17 -14.82 2.25
C GLU A 160 -0.88 -15.03 1.16
N TYR A 161 -1.08 -14.03 0.33
CA TYR A 161 -2.04 -14.05 -0.75
C TYR A 161 -1.41 -13.56 -2.06
N ALA A 162 -1.70 -14.25 -3.15
CA ALA A 162 -1.52 -13.71 -4.49
C ALA A 162 -2.69 -12.78 -4.84
N VAL A 163 -2.39 -11.62 -5.42
CA VAL A 163 -3.40 -10.70 -5.96
C VAL A 163 -3.85 -11.22 -7.33
N LYS A 164 -5.16 -11.42 -7.50
CA LYS A 164 -5.72 -11.80 -8.80
C LYS A 164 -5.81 -10.57 -9.69
N HIS A 165 -4.88 -10.45 -10.64
CA HIS A 165 -4.95 -9.44 -11.68
C HIS A 165 -6.07 -9.76 -12.65
N THR A 166 -7.21 -9.10 -12.51
CA THR A 166 -8.27 -9.21 -13.53
C THR A 166 -7.85 -8.35 -14.72
N PRO A 167 -7.73 -8.92 -15.95
CA PRO A 167 -7.42 -8.08 -17.10
C PRO A 167 -8.48 -6.97 -17.22
N PRO A 168 -8.10 -5.74 -17.61
CA PRO A 168 -9.03 -4.63 -17.70
C PRO A 168 -10.21 -5.03 -18.58
N LYS A 169 -11.44 -4.93 -18.04
CA LYS A 169 -12.65 -5.19 -18.82
C LYS A 169 -12.62 -4.29 -20.05
N LYS A 170 -12.42 -4.87 -21.22
CA LYS A 170 -12.54 -4.15 -22.49
C LYS A 170 -13.93 -3.50 -22.52
N GLY A 171 -13.97 -2.17 -22.45
CA GLY A 171 -15.08 -1.33 -22.90
C GLY A 171 -16.27 -1.21 -21.95
N LEU A 172 -16.18 -0.35 -20.94
CA LEU A 172 -17.31 0.51 -20.63
C LEU A 172 -17.06 1.85 -21.34
N GLN A 173 -17.68 2.02 -22.51
CA GLN A 173 -17.78 3.36 -23.10
C GLN A 173 -18.53 4.26 -22.11
N PRO A 174 -18.10 5.51 -21.90
CA PRO A 174 -18.83 6.43 -21.06
C PRO A 174 -20.25 6.61 -21.63
N THR A 175 -21.25 6.20 -20.88
CA THR A 175 -22.66 6.46 -21.22
C THR A 175 -22.84 7.97 -21.38
N LYS A 176 -23.14 8.40 -22.63
CA LYS A 176 -23.48 9.78 -22.94
C LYS A 176 -24.56 10.25 -21.96
N ALA A 177 -24.24 11.25 -21.14
CA ALA A 177 -25.18 11.89 -20.24
C ALA A 177 -26.41 12.34 -21.05
N ARG A 178 -27.57 11.76 -20.76
CA ARG A 178 -28.86 12.15 -21.31
C ARG A 178 -29.10 13.63 -20.93
N ARG A 179 -28.95 14.53 -21.88
CA ARG A 179 -29.38 15.94 -21.72
C ARG A 179 -30.86 15.93 -21.31
N ARG A 180 -31.14 16.30 -20.08
CA ARG A 180 -32.50 16.63 -19.64
C ARG A 180 -32.94 17.88 -20.37
N SER A 181 -33.93 17.75 -21.26
CA SER A 181 -34.64 18.89 -21.86
C SER A 181 -35.41 19.62 -20.77
N SER A 182 -35.12 20.89 -20.63
CA SER A 182 -35.84 21.80 -19.72
C SER A 182 -37.30 21.94 -20.15
N PRO A 183 -38.29 21.93 -19.25
CA PRO A 183 -39.67 22.22 -19.62
C PRO A 183 -39.87 23.71 -19.96
N LYS A 184 -40.46 23.96 -21.12
CA LYS A 184 -40.90 25.30 -21.57
C LYS A 184 -41.91 25.85 -20.57
N LYS A 185 -41.64 27.02 -19.96
CA LYS A 185 -42.62 27.84 -19.23
C LYS A 185 -43.69 28.31 -20.16
N SER A 186 -44.91 27.87 -20.00
CA SER A 186 -46.12 28.41 -20.61
C SER A 186 -46.64 29.55 -19.75
N THR A 187 -46.51 30.76 -20.24
CA THR A 187 -47.15 31.97 -19.70
C THR A 187 -48.61 31.98 -20.14
N ARG A 188 -49.55 31.88 -19.23
CA ARG A 188 -50.97 32.23 -19.47
C ARG A 188 -51.38 33.30 -18.49
N LEU A 189 -51.56 34.54 -19.03
CA LEU A 189 -52.36 35.59 -18.42
C LEU A 189 -53.84 35.25 -18.61
N ARG A 190 -54.66 35.39 -17.54
CA ARG A 190 -56.10 35.75 -17.58
C ARG A 190 -56.42 36.50 -16.28
N ARG A 191 -56.89 37.62 -16.45
CA ARG A 191 -57.97 38.54 -16.06
C ARG A 191 -58.53 38.29 -14.67
#